data_516539b5d8207111b8b030b215bf1e90
#
_entry.id   516539b5d8207111b8b030b215bf1e90
#
_cell.length_a   1.000
_cell.length_b   1.000
_cell.length_c   1.000
_cell.angle_alpha   90.00
_cell.angle_beta   90.00
_cell.angle_gamma   90.00
#
_symmetry.space_group_name_H-M   'P 1'
#
loop_
_entity.id
_entity.type
_entity.pdbx_description
1 polymer ?
#
loop_
_entity_poly.entity_id
_entity_poly.type
_entity_poly.pdbx_seq_one_letter_code
_entity_poly.pdbx_strand_id
1 'polypeptide(L)'
;MRLFSICRLTIVFSGLFLAAEPVCAAHRLIVQGNGKLAIVAADGDIEWEMPWGGIHDIHWLENGHVMVQRGHAEVAEIDIATKEVVWSYNSAQANGNAGKPVEVHAFEPLADGRVMIAESGVGRIIEVDRAGKLLSEMALQRDRPSTHSDTRLVRKLPNGNYLVAQENDGRVREYDRQTGKVVWEYEVPMFGKQARGGHGPEAFGNRLFAAVRLACGNTLIATGNGHSVIEVTPEREIVWQVHQHDLPGITLAWVTTLEVLPNSHYVIGNCHAGPGNPLLIELDPATKKVVWTFDKFDTFGNSVPNSQLLDVAGDVVR
;
A
#
# COMPACT_ATOMS: atom_id res chain seq x y z
N MET A 1 6.97 29.79 82.22
CA MET A 1 7.09 29.99 80.78
C MET A 1 7.29 28.60 80.16
N ARG A 2 6.22 27.98 79.63
CA ARG A 2 6.26 26.65 79.06
C ARG A 2 6.14 26.83 77.53
N LEU A 3 7.17 26.40 76.76
CA LEU A 3 7.19 26.36 75.32
C LEU A 3 6.44 25.10 74.84
N PHE A 4 5.40 25.30 74.05
CA PHE A 4 4.74 24.22 73.32
C PHE A 4 5.46 24.00 71.95
N SER A 5 6.01 22.81 71.80
CA SER A 5 6.58 22.35 70.55
C SER A 5 5.46 21.79 69.64
N ILE A 6 5.21 22.38 68.46
CA ILE A 6 4.23 21.90 67.50
C ILE A 6 4.94 20.96 66.54
N CYS A 7 4.62 19.67 66.67
CA CYS A 7 5.07 18.64 65.75
C CYS A 7 4.27 18.77 64.40
N ARG A 8 4.90 19.15 63.29
CA ARG A 8 4.30 19.16 61.94
C ARG A 8 4.42 17.75 61.34
N LEU A 9 3.28 17.10 61.18
CA LEU A 9 3.17 15.82 60.46
C LEU A 9 3.16 16.11 58.94
N THR A 10 4.23 15.77 58.24
CA THR A 10 4.29 15.87 56.80
C THR A 10 3.76 14.56 56.19
N ILE A 11 2.55 14.61 55.60
CA ILE A 11 1.98 13.48 54.85
C ILE A 11 2.56 13.51 53.47
N VAL A 12 3.42 12.54 53.15
CA VAL A 12 3.92 12.32 51.76
C VAL A 12 2.88 11.48 51.02
N PHE A 13 2.15 12.08 50.11
CA PHE A 13 1.33 11.36 49.14
C PHE A 13 2.23 10.80 48.06
N SER A 14 2.56 9.51 48.14
CA SER A 14 3.16 8.78 46.99
C SER A 14 2.05 8.46 46.01
N GLY A 15 1.89 9.31 45.03
CA GLY A 15 1.05 9.02 43.85
C GLY A 15 1.68 7.90 43.04
N LEU A 16 1.04 6.72 43.05
CA LEU A 16 1.35 5.66 42.08
C LEU A 16 0.88 6.16 40.69
N PHE A 17 1.78 6.67 39.88
CA PHE A 17 1.54 6.82 38.44
C PHE A 17 1.56 5.41 37.83
N LEU A 18 0.38 4.82 37.66
CA LEU A 18 0.20 3.72 36.75
C LEU A 18 0.47 4.30 35.34
N ALA A 19 1.65 4.06 34.80
CA ALA A 19 1.90 4.25 33.38
C ALA A 19 0.89 3.34 32.67
N ALA A 20 -0.10 3.93 31.99
CA ALA A 20 -0.92 3.19 31.04
C ALA A 20 0.05 2.61 30.01
N GLU A 21 0.12 1.29 29.92
CA GLU A 21 0.81 0.64 28.79
C GLU A 21 0.18 1.17 27.53
N PRO A 22 0.96 1.53 26.49
CA PRO A 22 0.39 1.94 25.22
C PRO A 22 -0.47 0.77 24.75
N VAL A 23 -1.79 0.99 24.64
CA VAL A 23 -2.67 0.08 23.93
C VAL A 23 -2.08 -0.02 22.54
N CYS A 24 -1.50 -1.17 22.19
CA CYS A 24 -1.03 -1.44 20.85
C CYS A 24 -2.23 -1.22 19.94
N ALA A 25 -2.15 -0.27 19.00
CA ALA A 25 -3.22 -0.02 18.06
C ALA A 25 -3.46 -1.34 17.32
N ALA A 26 -4.67 -1.88 17.44
CA ALA A 26 -5.06 -3.07 16.70
C ALA A 26 -6.02 -2.59 15.61
N HIS A 27 -5.80 -3.02 14.36
CA HIS A 27 -6.54 -2.51 13.21
C HIS A 27 -7.54 -3.50 12.66
N ARG A 28 -8.71 -2.98 12.29
CA ARG A 28 -9.65 -3.67 11.41
C ARG A 28 -9.24 -3.41 9.96
N LEU A 29 -9.10 -4.46 9.16
CA LEU A 29 -8.60 -4.34 7.79
C LEU A 29 -9.29 -5.29 6.83
N ILE A 30 -9.22 -4.95 5.53
CA ILE A 30 -9.51 -5.89 4.45
C ILE A 30 -8.22 -6.33 3.79
N VAL A 31 -8.09 -7.63 3.55
CA VAL A 31 -6.86 -8.25 3.07
C VAL A 31 -7.16 -9.45 2.18
N GLN A 32 -6.31 -9.69 1.17
CA GLN A 32 -6.35 -10.89 0.34
C GLN A 32 -5.08 -11.72 0.55
N GLY A 33 -5.23 -13.00 0.74
CA GLY A 33 -4.15 -13.98 0.81
C GLY A 33 -4.68 -15.40 0.84
N ASN A 34 -3.87 -16.35 0.44
CA ASN A 34 -4.19 -17.77 0.46
C ASN A 34 -5.57 -18.14 -0.12
N GLY A 35 -5.93 -17.52 -1.27
CA GLY A 35 -7.17 -17.81 -1.99
C GLY A 35 -8.45 -17.21 -1.38
N LYS A 36 -8.35 -16.31 -0.45
CA LYS A 36 -9.48 -15.62 0.17
C LYS A 36 -9.30 -14.09 0.22
N LEU A 37 -10.39 -13.37 0.10
CA LEU A 37 -10.53 -11.98 0.50
C LEU A 37 -11.28 -11.96 1.82
N ALA A 38 -10.77 -11.26 2.83
CA ALA A 38 -11.33 -11.28 4.17
C ALA A 38 -11.29 -9.90 4.83
N ILE A 39 -12.28 -9.63 5.69
CA ILE A 39 -12.24 -8.55 6.67
C ILE A 39 -11.84 -9.17 8.02
N VAL A 40 -10.80 -8.63 8.61
CA VAL A 40 -10.26 -9.05 9.89
C VAL A 40 -10.51 -7.95 10.91
N ALA A 41 -11.13 -8.31 12.03
CA ALA A 41 -11.36 -7.42 13.16
C ALA A 41 -10.05 -7.03 13.86
N ALA A 42 -10.10 -5.98 14.67
CA ALA A 42 -8.95 -5.51 15.44
C ALA A 42 -8.40 -6.57 16.43
N ASP A 43 -9.23 -7.48 16.92
CA ASP A 43 -8.82 -8.62 17.76
C ASP A 43 -8.21 -9.78 16.95
N GLY A 44 -8.24 -9.67 15.62
CA GLY A 44 -7.67 -10.64 14.69
C GLY A 44 -8.64 -11.73 14.23
N ASP A 45 -9.92 -11.68 14.61
CA ASP A 45 -10.93 -12.61 14.14
C ASP A 45 -11.40 -12.24 12.72
N ILE A 46 -11.78 -13.24 11.92
CA ILE A 46 -12.33 -13.02 10.58
C ILE A 46 -13.82 -12.71 10.73
N GLU A 47 -14.21 -11.46 10.43
CA GLU A 47 -15.60 -11.01 10.42
C GLU A 47 -16.35 -11.41 9.14
N TRP A 48 -15.63 -11.45 8.04
CA TRP A 48 -16.17 -11.72 6.73
C TRP A 48 -15.11 -12.32 5.83
N GLU A 49 -15.46 -13.29 5.00
CA GLU A 49 -14.57 -13.81 3.97
C GLU A 49 -15.32 -14.36 2.77
N MET A 50 -14.66 -14.41 1.62
CA MET A 50 -15.08 -15.15 0.44
C MET A 50 -13.88 -15.69 -0.34
N PRO A 51 -14.03 -16.78 -1.13
CA PRO A 51 -12.98 -17.23 -2.04
C PRO A 51 -12.64 -16.12 -3.05
N TRP A 52 -11.34 -15.80 -3.19
CA TRP A 52 -10.86 -14.81 -4.13
C TRP A 52 -9.42 -15.06 -4.53
N GLY A 53 -9.11 -14.83 -5.82
CA GLY A 53 -7.74 -14.94 -6.34
C GLY A 53 -6.81 -13.82 -5.87
N GLY A 54 -5.55 -13.89 -6.30
CA GLY A 54 -4.56 -12.86 -5.99
C GLY A 54 -4.97 -11.47 -6.51
N ILE A 55 -4.62 -10.45 -5.75
CA ILE A 55 -4.85 -9.03 -6.08
C ILE A 55 -3.53 -8.26 -5.98
N HIS A 56 -3.48 -7.08 -6.62
CA HIS A 56 -2.40 -6.11 -6.45
C HIS A 56 -2.91 -4.76 -5.98
N ASP A 57 -4.22 -4.51 -6.10
CA ASP A 57 -4.86 -3.29 -5.59
C ASP A 57 -6.23 -3.59 -5.01
N ILE A 58 -6.68 -2.73 -4.05
CA ILE A 58 -7.92 -2.87 -3.32
C ILE A 58 -8.41 -1.51 -2.85
N HIS A 59 -9.72 -1.24 -2.96
CA HIS A 59 -10.33 0.00 -2.48
C HIS A 59 -11.66 -0.30 -1.78
N TRP A 60 -11.72 0.02 -0.48
CA TRP A 60 -12.97 0.09 0.24
C TRP A 60 -13.73 1.34 -0.16
N LEU A 61 -15.01 1.21 -0.50
CA LEU A 61 -15.85 2.30 -0.96
C LEU A 61 -16.80 2.77 0.17
N GLU A 62 -17.19 4.04 0.13
CA GLU A 62 -18.11 4.64 1.12
C GLU A 62 -19.46 3.96 1.22
N ASN A 63 -19.92 3.31 0.14
CA ASN A 63 -21.17 2.57 0.09
C ASN A 63 -21.09 1.17 0.76
N GLY A 64 -19.95 0.83 1.35
CA GLY A 64 -19.71 -0.47 1.97
C GLY A 64 -19.35 -1.59 0.99
N HIS A 65 -19.06 -1.24 -0.27
CA HIS A 65 -18.52 -2.18 -1.25
C HIS A 65 -16.99 -2.18 -1.23
N VAL A 66 -16.41 -3.15 -1.90
CA VAL A 66 -14.96 -3.19 -2.16
C VAL A 66 -14.69 -3.33 -3.66
N MET A 67 -13.76 -2.54 -4.16
CA MET A 67 -13.26 -2.69 -5.52
C MET A 67 -11.92 -3.43 -5.48
N VAL A 68 -11.81 -4.52 -6.24
CA VAL A 68 -10.65 -5.42 -6.25
C VAL A 68 -10.34 -5.93 -7.65
N GLN A 69 -9.10 -6.36 -7.88
CA GLN A 69 -8.72 -7.10 -9.06
C GLN A 69 -9.38 -8.48 -9.07
N ARG A 70 -9.87 -8.93 -10.25
CA ARG A 70 -10.36 -10.30 -10.49
C ARG A 70 -9.61 -10.93 -11.67
N GLY A 71 -8.93 -12.04 -11.42
CA GLY A 71 -8.06 -12.64 -12.43
C GLY A 71 -6.94 -11.69 -12.85
N HIS A 72 -6.55 -11.72 -14.14
CA HIS A 72 -5.41 -10.93 -14.60
C HIS A 72 -5.77 -9.51 -15.07
N ALA A 73 -6.97 -9.31 -15.63
CA ALA A 73 -7.28 -8.08 -16.38
C ALA A 73 -8.64 -7.47 -16.03
N GLU A 74 -9.28 -7.90 -14.97
CA GLU A 74 -10.60 -7.42 -14.58
C GLU A 74 -10.56 -6.68 -13.25
N VAL A 75 -11.28 -5.57 -13.17
CA VAL A 75 -11.63 -4.88 -11.94
C VAL A 75 -13.07 -5.23 -11.60
N ALA A 76 -13.34 -5.62 -10.35
CA ALA A 76 -14.66 -5.97 -9.87
C ALA A 76 -15.02 -5.16 -8.62
N GLU A 77 -16.27 -4.76 -8.51
CA GLU A 77 -16.86 -4.20 -7.29
C GLU A 77 -17.77 -5.22 -6.65
N ILE A 78 -17.56 -5.50 -5.38
CA ILE A 78 -18.27 -6.51 -4.58
C ILE A 78 -19.09 -5.79 -3.52
N ASP A 79 -20.38 -6.09 -3.43
CA ASP A 79 -21.21 -5.78 -2.28
C ASP A 79 -20.85 -6.74 -1.13
N ILE A 80 -20.32 -6.20 -0.04
CA ILE A 80 -19.87 -6.99 1.12
C ILE A 80 -21.05 -7.70 1.81
N ALA A 81 -22.24 -7.10 1.82
CA ALA A 81 -23.40 -7.67 2.48
C ALA A 81 -23.96 -8.90 1.75
N THR A 82 -23.96 -8.87 0.42
CA THR A 82 -24.51 -9.96 -0.41
C THR A 82 -23.45 -10.90 -0.96
N LYS A 83 -22.17 -10.49 -0.95
CA LYS A 83 -21.04 -11.15 -1.61
C LYS A 83 -21.17 -11.23 -3.14
N GLU A 84 -22.02 -10.40 -3.72
CA GLU A 84 -22.23 -10.36 -5.17
C GLU A 84 -21.32 -9.35 -5.85
N VAL A 85 -20.85 -9.69 -7.07
CA VAL A 85 -20.16 -8.73 -7.94
C VAL A 85 -21.22 -7.85 -8.59
N VAL A 86 -21.29 -6.58 -8.20
CA VAL A 86 -22.30 -5.61 -8.65
C VAL A 86 -21.85 -4.76 -9.84
N TRP A 87 -20.55 -4.72 -10.11
CA TRP A 87 -19.96 -4.09 -11.29
C TRP A 87 -18.64 -4.77 -11.63
N SER A 88 -18.32 -4.83 -12.93
CA SER A 88 -16.98 -5.23 -13.36
C SER A 88 -16.60 -4.62 -14.71
N TYR A 89 -15.28 -4.51 -14.94
CA TYR A 89 -14.71 -4.08 -16.20
C TYR A 89 -13.53 -4.97 -16.55
N ASN A 90 -13.58 -5.60 -17.72
CA ASN A 90 -12.51 -6.48 -18.20
C ASN A 90 -11.69 -5.79 -19.28
N SER A 91 -10.51 -5.30 -18.92
CA SER A 91 -9.59 -4.61 -19.80
C SER A 91 -9.13 -5.46 -21.00
N ALA A 92 -9.01 -6.79 -20.84
CA ALA A 92 -8.57 -7.65 -21.94
C ALA A 92 -9.60 -7.78 -23.08
N GLN A 93 -10.88 -7.48 -22.80
CA GLN A 93 -11.98 -7.59 -23.77
C GLN A 93 -12.43 -6.23 -24.29
N ALA A 94 -12.03 -5.12 -23.66
CA ALA A 94 -12.51 -3.79 -23.96
C ALA A 94 -11.46 -2.95 -24.74
N ASN A 95 -11.93 -1.86 -25.33
CA ASN A 95 -11.12 -0.76 -25.87
C ASN A 95 -9.96 -1.19 -26.79
N GLY A 96 -10.23 -2.17 -27.66
CA GLY A 96 -9.26 -2.64 -28.67
C GLY A 96 -8.15 -3.53 -28.11
N ASN A 97 -8.34 -4.12 -26.93
CA ASN A 97 -7.36 -5.02 -26.32
C ASN A 97 -7.54 -6.50 -26.69
N ALA A 98 -8.62 -6.87 -27.39
CA ALA A 98 -8.85 -8.25 -27.76
C ALA A 98 -7.62 -8.88 -28.45
N GLY A 99 -7.13 -9.98 -27.87
CA GLY A 99 -5.93 -10.68 -28.34
C GLY A 99 -4.59 -10.06 -27.93
N LYS A 100 -4.58 -8.94 -27.18
CA LYS A 100 -3.36 -8.37 -26.62
C LYS A 100 -3.11 -8.90 -25.21
N PRO A 101 -1.85 -9.01 -24.82
CA PRO A 101 -1.52 -9.35 -23.41
C PRO A 101 -1.82 -8.14 -22.53
N VAL A 102 -2.79 -8.27 -21.60
CA VAL A 102 -3.18 -7.22 -20.67
C VAL A 102 -3.28 -7.81 -19.26
N GLU A 103 -2.64 -7.12 -18.32
CA GLU A 103 -2.86 -7.31 -16.89
C GLU A 103 -3.23 -5.97 -16.24
N VAL A 104 -4.06 -6.02 -15.19
CA VAL A 104 -4.44 -4.85 -14.40
C VAL A 104 -3.96 -5.07 -12.98
N HIS A 105 -3.02 -4.23 -12.54
CA HIS A 105 -2.45 -4.30 -11.21
C HIS A 105 -2.81 -3.08 -10.35
N ALA A 106 -3.23 -1.99 -10.99
CA ALA A 106 -3.68 -0.78 -10.30
C ALA A 106 -4.93 -0.22 -10.94
N PHE A 107 -5.83 0.25 -10.10
CA PHE A 107 -7.04 0.97 -10.47
C PHE A 107 -7.42 1.90 -9.31
N GLU A 108 -8.24 2.90 -9.59
CA GLU A 108 -8.67 3.85 -8.58
C GLU A 108 -10.10 4.32 -8.87
N PRO A 109 -11.05 4.11 -7.93
CA PRO A 109 -12.37 4.73 -8.01
C PRO A 109 -12.21 6.25 -7.80
N LEU A 110 -12.68 7.05 -8.77
CA LEU A 110 -12.60 8.50 -8.72
C LEU A 110 -13.87 9.10 -8.13
N ALA A 111 -13.74 10.25 -7.47
CA ALA A 111 -14.87 10.92 -6.78
C ALA A 111 -16.07 11.26 -7.67
N ASP A 112 -15.86 11.37 -8.99
CA ASP A 112 -16.90 11.62 -9.98
C ASP A 112 -17.56 10.34 -10.56
N GLY A 113 -17.29 9.19 -9.96
CA GLY A 113 -17.84 7.90 -10.34
C GLY A 113 -17.11 7.18 -11.47
N ARG A 114 -16.08 7.80 -12.08
CA ARG A 114 -15.18 7.12 -13.02
C ARG A 114 -14.27 6.13 -12.30
N VAL A 115 -13.67 5.23 -13.07
CA VAL A 115 -12.62 4.35 -12.60
C VAL A 115 -11.38 4.57 -13.46
N MET A 116 -10.26 4.93 -12.83
CA MET A 116 -8.94 4.91 -13.44
C MET A 116 -8.41 3.48 -13.42
N ILE A 117 -7.85 3.01 -14.53
CA ILE A 117 -7.29 1.65 -14.66
C ILE A 117 -5.94 1.74 -15.38
N ALA A 118 -4.92 1.12 -14.83
CA ALA A 118 -3.62 0.97 -15.45
C ALA A 118 -3.54 -0.38 -16.18
N GLU A 119 -3.41 -0.34 -17.50
CA GLU A 119 -3.33 -1.51 -18.36
C GLU A 119 -1.86 -1.86 -18.64
N SER A 120 -1.31 -2.76 -17.82
CA SER A 120 0.01 -3.35 -18.01
C SER A 120 0.02 -4.22 -19.27
N GLY A 121 1.15 -4.32 -19.96
CA GLY A 121 1.29 -5.01 -21.25
C GLY A 121 0.90 -4.16 -22.45
N VAL A 122 -0.24 -3.49 -22.41
CA VAL A 122 -0.60 -2.44 -23.40
C VAL A 122 0.19 -1.15 -23.11
N GLY A 123 0.43 -0.86 -21.82
CA GLY A 123 1.23 0.29 -21.38
C GLY A 123 0.49 1.60 -21.47
N ARG A 124 -0.69 1.68 -20.87
CA ARG A 124 -1.47 2.91 -20.79
C ARG A 124 -2.29 2.99 -19.51
N ILE A 125 -2.71 4.19 -19.16
CA ILE A 125 -3.75 4.47 -18.18
C ILE A 125 -5.01 4.85 -18.93
N ILE A 126 -6.16 4.32 -18.50
CA ILE A 126 -7.47 4.70 -19.00
C ILE A 126 -8.36 5.19 -17.85
N GLU A 127 -9.34 6.04 -18.18
CA GLU A 127 -10.48 6.32 -17.31
C GLU A 127 -11.77 5.90 -18.02
N VAL A 128 -12.58 5.12 -17.33
CA VAL A 128 -13.86 4.63 -17.84
C VAL A 128 -15.01 5.08 -16.95
N ASP A 129 -16.20 5.23 -17.51
CA ASP A 129 -17.42 5.40 -16.72
C ASP A 129 -17.97 4.05 -16.22
N ARG A 130 -19.03 4.10 -15.43
CA ARG A 130 -19.65 2.89 -14.87
C ARG A 130 -20.36 2.02 -15.92
N ALA A 131 -20.59 2.53 -17.12
CA ALA A 131 -21.06 1.75 -18.27
C ALA A 131 -19.91 1.09 -19.06
N GLY A 132 -18.65 1.31 -18.64
CA GLY A 132 -17.46 0.77 -19.29
C GLY A 132 -17.00 1.56 -20.52
N LYS A 133 -17.56 2.77 -20.75
CA LYS A 133 -17.17 3.63 -21.85
C LYS A 133 -15.82 4.30 -21.55
N LEU A 134 -14.90 4.21 -22.49
CA LEU A 134 -13.62 4.93 -22.43
C LEU A 134 -13.85 6.44 -22.50
N LEU A 135 -13.35 7.18 -21.52
CA LEU A 135 -13.44 8.63 -21.42
C LEU A 135 -12.11 9.33 -21.69
N SER A 136 -11.01 8.71 -21.26
CA SER A 136 -9.66 9.20 -21.56
C SER A 136 -8.67 8.05 -21.56
N GLU A 137 -7.57 8.24 -22.29
CA GLU A 137 -6.43 7.33 -22.26
C GLU A 137 -5.12 8.11 -22.32
N MET A 138 -4.06 7.54 -21.77
CA MET A 138 -2.71 8.09 -21.79
C MET A 138 -1.71 6.97 -21.91
N ALA A 139 -0.84 7.02 -22.90
CA ALA A 139 0.25 6.07 -23.07
C ALA A 139 1.34 6.27 -22.02
N LEU A 140 1.90 5.17 -21.53
CA LEU A 140 3.02 5.16 -20.59
C LEU A 140 4.34 4.91 -21.31
N GLN A 141 5.38 5.64 -20.92
CA GLN A 141 6.75 5.29 -21.29
C GLN A 141 7.15 3.99 -20.60
N ARG A 142 7.78 3.08 -21.32
CA ARG A 142 8.27 1.79 -20.80
C ARG A 142 9.65 1.54 -21.38
N ASP A 143 10.65 1.53 -20.50
CA ASP A 143 12.05 1.31 -20.92
C ASP A 143 12.29 -0.20 -21.12
N ARG A 144 11.63 -1.03 -20.32
CA ARG A 144 11.69 -2.51 -20.35
C ARG A 144 10.29 -3.10 -20.32
N PRO A 145 9.56 -3.15 -21.46
CA PRO A 145 8.17 -3.61 -21.51
C PRO A 145 7.97 -5.01 -20.95
N SER A 146 6.95 -5.20 -20.12
CA SER A 146 6.57 -6.46 -19.52
C SER A 146 5.09 -6.47 -19.15
N THR A 147 4.33 -7.43 -19.67
CA THR A 147 2.90 -7.52 -19.34
C THR A 147 2.65 -7.58 -17.82
N HIS A 148 3.48 -8.33 -17.10
CA HIS A 148 3.30 -8.53 -15.66
C HIS A 148 3.86 -7.39 -14.81
N SER A 149 4.82 -6.62 -15.28
CA SER A 149 5.56 -5.68 -14.44
C SER A 149 5.77 -4.28 -15.04
N ASP A 150 4.97 -3.90 -16.06
CA ASP A 150 4.99 -2.52 -16.59
C ASP A 150 4.51 -1.51 -15.52
N THR A 151 3.46 -1.88 -14.79
CA THR A 151 2.88 -1.03 -13.74
C THR A 151 2.55 -1.86 -12.50
N ARG A 152 2.71 -1.25 -11.33
CA ARG A 152 2.19 -1.76 -10.07
C ARG A 152 1.20 -0.75 -9.52
N LEU A 153 1.51 -0.01 -8.45
CA LEU A 153 0.59 1.01 -7.97
C LEU A 153 0.56 2.21 -8.91
N VAL A 154 -0.64 2.71 -9.19
CA VAL A 154 -0.86 3.97 -9.91
C VAL A 154 -1.91 4.77 -9.15
N ARG A 155 -1.64 6.06 -8.95
CA ARG A 155 -2.58 6.98 -8.27
C ARG A 155 -2.72 8.27 -9.04
N LYS A 156 -3.94 8.78 -9.07
CA LYS A 156 -4.23 10.10 -9.60
C LYS A 156 -3.97 11.15 -8.55
N LEU A 157 -3.06 12.08 -8.83
CA LEU A 157 -2.70 13.15 -7.91
C LEU A 157 -3.76 14.27 -7.89
N PRO A 158 -3.81 15.10 -6.83
CA PRO A 158 -4.75 16.23 -6.75
C PRO A 158 -4.63 17.25 -7.90
N ASN A 159 -3.44 17.38 -8.51
CA ASN A 159 -3.22 18.21 -9.70
C ASN A 159 -3.73 17.57 -11.00
N GLY A 160 -4.26 16.33 -10.93
CA GLY A 160 -4.76 15.55 -12.04
C GLY A 160 -3.72 14.68 -12.75
N ASN A 161 -2.44 14.80 -12.43
CA ASN A 161 -1.37 13.95 -12.94
C ASN A 161 -1.49 12.51 -12.40
N TYR A 162 -0.73 11.59 -13.00
CA TYR A 162 -0.66 10.20 -12.51
C TYR A 162 0.73 9.89 -11.99
N LEU A 163 0.79 9.38 -10.76
CA LEU A 163 2.01 8.83 -10.19
C LEU A 163 2.01 7.31 -10.42
N VAL A 164 3.04 6.81 -11.09
CA VAL A 164 3.10 5.44 -11.58
C VAL A 164 4.34 4.73 -11.05
N ALA A 165 4.15 3.64 -10.33
CA ALA A 165 5.20 2.71 -9.95
C ALA A 165 5.42 1.72 -11.11
N GLN A 166 6.56 1.81 -11.81
CA GLN A 166 6.92 0.95 -12.95
C GLN A 166 7.98 -0.07 -12.51
N GLU A 167 7.49 -1.25 -12.10
CA GLU A 167 8.31 -2.28 -11.47
C GLU A 167 9.49 -2.70 -12.34
N ASN A 168 9.24 -3.06 -13.61
CA ASN A 168 10.31 -3.58 -14.46
C ASN A 168 11.33 -2.51 -14.86
N ASP A 169 10.91 -1.25 -14.94
CA ASP A 169 11.81 -0.13 -15.19
C ASP A 169 12.62 0.26 -13.94
N GLY A 170 12.14 -0.13 -12.74
CA GLY A 170 12.72 0.29 -11.48
C GLY A 170 12.54 1.78 -11.22
N ARG A 171 11.43 2.36 -11.70
CA ARG A 171 11.21 3.80 -11.68
C ARG A 171 9.82 4.18 -11.20
N VAL A 172 9.75 5.27 -10.46
CA VAL A 172 8.51 6.02 -10.25
C VAL A 172 8.49 7.16 -11.24
N ARG A 173 7.37 7.35 -11.96
CA ARG A 173 7.17 8.47 -12.88
C ARG A 173 5.88 9.21 -12.57
N GLU A 174 5.93 10.54 -12.60
CA GLU A 174 4.75 11.38 -12.63
C GLU A 174 4.50 11.82 -14.08
N TYR A 175 3.30 11.55 -14.55
CA TYR A 175 2.86 11.90 -15.89
C TYR A 175 1.89 13.07 -15.83
N ASP A 176 2.19 14.12 -16.59
CA ASP A 176 1.25 15.22 -16.83
C ASP A 176 0.04 14.71 -17.62
N ARG A 177 -1.16 14.87 -17.04
CA ARG A 177 -2.39 14.33 -17.63
C ARG A 177 -2.72 14.91 -19.00
N GLN A 178 -2.38 16.18 -19.26
CA GLN A 178 -2.77 16.89 -20.49
C GLN A 178 -1.85 16.53 -21.66
N THR A 179 -0.57 16.38 -21.36
CA THR A 179 0.46 16.18 -22.41
C THR A 179 0.95 14.74 -22.52
N GLY A 180 0.67 13.90 -21.53
CA GLY A 180 1.21 12.54 -21.43
C GLY A 180 2.73 12.48 -21.19
N LYS A 181 3.37 13.61 -20.91
CA LYS A 181 4.81 13.67 -20.69
C LYS A 181 5.17 13.35 -19.25
N VAL A 182 6.32 12.72 -19.05
CA VAL A 182 6.94 12.56 -17.75
C VAL A 182 7.43 13.94 -17.27
N VAL A 183 6.92 14.40 -16.13
CA VAL A 183 7.29 15.69 -15.51
C VAL A 183 8.20 15.51 -14.30
N TRP A 184 8.21 14.32 -13.72
CA TRP A 184 9.12 13.92 -12.65
C TRP A 184 9.37 12.41 -12.75
N GLU A 185 10.59 12.00 -12.46
CA GLU A 185 10.92 10.57 -12.33
C GLU A 185 12.00 10.33 -11.29
N TYR A 186 11.97 9.13 -10.71
CA TYR A 186 12.98 8.67 -9.75
C TYR A 186 13.31 7.21 -10.02
N GLU A 187 14.59 6.91 -10.18
CA GLU A 187 15.10 5.54 -10.29
C GLU A 187 15.45 5.00 -8.91
N VAL A 188 14.88 3.85 -8.54
CA VAL A 188 15.16 3.21 -7.26
C VAL A 188 16.62 2.77 -7.22
N PRO A 189 17.40 3.21 -6.22
CA PRO A 189 18.82 2.92 -6.16
C PRO A 189 19.09 1.48 -5.75
N MET A 190 20.15 0.91 -6.29
CA MET A 190 20.65 -0.42 -5.91
C MET A 190 21.50 -0.39 -4.64
N PHE A 191 21.78 0.77 -4.03
CA PHE A 191 22.60 0.94 -2.83
C PHE A 191 23.97 0.22 -2.90
N GLY A 192 24.57 0.15 -4.08
CA GLY A 192 25.83 -0.55 -4.32
C GLY A 192 25.76 -2.08 -4.31
N LYS A 193 24.57 -2.67 -4.18
CA LYS A 193 24.35 -4.11 -4.19
C LYS A 193 24.13 -4.62 -5.62
N GLN A 194 24.45 -5.91 -5.84
CA GLN A 194 24.14 -6.58 -7.11
C GLN A 194 22.74 -7.17 -7.09
N ALA A 195 22.08 -7.18 -8.26
CA ALA A 195 20.77 -7.81 -8.41
C ALA A 195 20.87 -9.32 -8.18
N ARG A 196 19.86 -9.85 -7.46
CA ARG A 196 19.68 -11.29 -7.22
C ARG A 196 18.22 -11.64 -7.40
N GLY A 197 17.92 -12.56 -8.29
CA GLY A 197 16.55 -13.03 -8.58
C GLY A 197 15.87 -13.67 -7.37
N GLY A 198 14.53 -13.71 -7.41
CA GLY A 198 13.68 -14.25 -6.35
C GLY A 198 12.73 -13.20 -5.80
N HIS A 199 11.91 -13.60 -4.81
CA HIS A 199 10.95 -12.75 -4.12
C HIS A 199 11.21 -12.66 -2.60
N GLY A 200 11.87 -13.68 -2.03
CA GLY A 200 12.16 -13.76 -0.60
C GLY A 200 13.28 -12.82 -0.16
N PRO A 201 13.64 -12.87 1.14
CA PRO A 201 14.66 -12.01 1.74
C PRO A 201 16.06 -12.10 1.10
N GLU A 202 16.33 -13.21 0.42
CA GLU A 202 17.60 -13.45 -0.29
C GLU A 202 17.70 -12.74 -1.64
N ALA A 203 16.55 -12.33 -2.22
CA ALA A 203 16.50 -11.58 -3.47
C ALA A 203 16.99 -10.14 -3.26
N PHE A 204 17.35 -9.46 -4.33
CA PHE A 204 17.62 -8.02 -4.30
C PHE A 204 17.53 -7.42 -5.70
N GLY A 205 17.01 -6.20 -5.78
CA GLY A 205 16.86 -5.47 -7.04
C GLY A 205 16.23 -4.10 -6.85
N ASN A 206 15.86 -3.48 -7.96
CA ASN A 206 15.13 -2.21 -7.99
C ASN A 206 13.68 -2.34 -8.50
N ARG A 207 13.10 -3.53 -8.43
CA ARG A 207 11.71 -3.78 -8.81
C ARG A 207 10.77 -3.25 -7.75
N LEU A 208 10.46 -1.95 -7.82
CA LEU A 208 9.58 -1.30 -6.86
C LEU A 208 8.12 -1.78 -7.02
N PHE A 209 7.33 -1.58 -5.96
CA PHE A 209 5.93 -1.99 -5.98
C PHE A 209 4.95 -0.82 -5.87
N ALA A 210 5.19 0.14 -4.98
CA ALA A 210 4.26 1.22 -4.72
C ALA A 210 4.99 2.56 -4.56
N ALA A 211 4.27 3.64 -4.88
CA ALA A 211 4.70 5.00 -4.59
C ALA A 211 3.47 5.86 -4.29
N VAL A 212 3.54 6.68 -3.25
CA VAL A 212 2.50 7.64 -2.89
C VAL A 212 3.10 9.03 -2.68
N ARG A 213 2.36 10.06 -3.09
CA ARG A 213 2.77 11.45 -2.93
C ARG A 213 2.29 11.98 -1.58
N LEU A 214 3.20 12.45 -0.76
CA LEU A 214 2.91 13.07 0.53
C LEU A 214 2.45 14.53 0.36
N ALA A 215 1.72 15.05 1.34
CA ALA A 215 1.23 16.43 1.33
C ALA A 215 2.36 17.48 1.28
N CYS A 216 3.55 17.16 1.78
CA CYS A 216 4.73 18.02 1.69
C CYS A 216 5.39 18.04 0.30
N GLY A 217 4.92 17.22 -0.65
CA GLY A 217 5.48 17.08 -1.99
C GLY A 217 6.50 15.95 -2.14
N ASN A 218 6.97 15.34 -1.05
CA ASN A 218 7.84 14.17 -1.10
C ASN A 218 7.09 12.95 -1.64
N THR A 219 7.82 11.95 -2.10
CA THR A 219 7.28 10.67 -2.56
C THR A 219 7.77 9.56 -1.67
N LEU A 220 6.85 8.82 -1.05
CA LEU A 220 7.15 7.61 -0.30
C LEU A 220 7.11 6.41 -1.26
N ILE A 221 8.14 5.56 -1.27
CA ILE A 221 8.32 4.48 -2.24
C ILE A 221 8.57 3.16 -1.51
N ALA A 222 7.75 2.16 -1.78
CA ALA A 222 8.00 0.76 -1.42
C ALA A 222 8.83 0.11 -2.53
N THR A 223 10.06 -0.22 -2.21
CA THR A 223 11.05 -0.64 -3.21
C THR A 223 10.91 -2.11 -3.65
N GLY A 224 9.83 -2.80 -3.26
CA GLY A 224 9.61 -4.19 -3.64
C GLY A 224 10.79 -5.09 -3.23
N ASN A 225 11.49 -5.69 -4.21
CA ASN A 225 12.66 -6.51 -3.93
C ASN A 225 13.94 -5.74 -3.55
N GLY A 226 13.86 -4.42 -3.38
CA GLY A 226 14.87 -3.63 -2.72
C GLY A 226 14.77 -3.71 -1.18
N HIS A 227 13.70 -4.34 -0.67
CA HIS A 227 13.45 -4.62 0.75
C HIS A 227 13.56 -3.38 1.65
N SER A 228 13.03 -2.25 1.16
CA SER A 228 13.09 -0.98 1.86
C SER A 228 11.90 -0.10 1.54
N VAL A 229 11.68 0.89 2.39
CA VAL A 229 10.83 2.05 2.10
C VAL A 229 11.71 3.27 2.17
N ILE A 230 11.60 4.13 1.17
CA ILE A 230 12.37 5.38 1.10
C ILE A 230 11.43 6.56 0.87
N GLU A 231 11.74 7.71 1.45
CA GLU A 231 11.08 8.97 1.17
C GLU A 231 12.03 9.89 0.40
N VAL A 232 11.54 10.40 -0.73
CA VAL A 232 12.36 11.15 -1.70
C VAL A 232 11.74 12.52 -1.92
N THR A 233 12.56 13.58 -1.89
CA THR A 233 12.11 14.95 -2.20
C THR A 233 11.81 15.14 -3.68
N PRO A 234 11.13 16.26 -4.08
CA PRO A 234 11.00 16.62 -5.48
C PRO A 234 12.33 16.74 -6.23
N GLU A 235 13.41 17.11 -5.52
CA GLU A 235 14.78 17.22 -6.02
C GLU A 235 15.50 15.87 -6.12
N ARG A 236 14.80 14.76 -5.76
CA ARG A 236 15.30 13.37 -5.83
C ARG A 236 16.30 13.00 -4.74
N GLU A 237 16.28 13.68 -3.61
CA GLU A 237 17.11 13.36 -2.46
C GLU A 237 16.36 12.43 -1.49
N ILE A 238 17.01 11.36 -1.02
CA ILE A 238 16.45 10.50 0.03
C ILE A 238 16.58 11.25 1.37
N VAL A 239 15.43 11.53 2.01
CA VAL A 239 15.37 12.23 3.29
C VAL A 239 15.00 11.30 4.45
N TRP A 240 14.41 10.15 4.15
CA TRP A 240 14.08 9.11 5.13
C TRP A 240 14.13 7.73 4.46
N GLN A 241 14.48 6.71 5.25
CA GLN A 241 14.52 5.33 4.77
C GLN A 241 14.47 4.32 5.90
N VAL A 242 13.93 3.13 5.60
CA VAL A 242 14.04 1.91 6.41
C VAL A 242 14.42 0.75 5.49
N HIS A 243 15.42 -0.03 5.88
CA HIS A 243 15.95 -1.14 5.11
C HIS A 243 15.62 -2.50 5.73
N GLN A 244 16.00 -3.55 5.04
CA GLN A 244 15.67 -4.95 5.29
C GLN A 244 15.79 -5.41 6.77
N HIS A 245 16.77 -4.93 7.52
CA HIS A 245 17.06 -5.36 8.88
C HIS A 245 17.08 -4.21 9.91
N ASP A 246 16.53 -3.05 9.53
CA ASP A 246 16.49 -1.89 10.43
C ASP A 246 15.45 -2.02 11.55
N LEU A 247 14.42 -2.86 11.36
CA LEU A 247 13.37 -3.07 12.35
C LEU A 247 13.70 -4.26 13.26
N PRO A 248 13.75 -4.09 14.58
CA PRO A 248 14.14 -5.15 15.50
C PRO A 248 13.28 -6.41 15.37
N GLY A 249 13.91 -7.56 15.11
CA GLY A 249 13.22 -8.85 14.98
C GLY A 249 12.42 -9.05 13.70
N ILE A 250 12.42 -8.09 12.77
CA ILE A 250 11.69 -8.15 11.50
C ILE A 250 12.67 -8.12 10.34
N THR A 251 12.48 -9.01 9.38
CA THR A 251 13.15 -8.97 8.09
C THR A 251 12.16 -8.49 7.04
N LEU A 252 12.44 -7.35 6.38
CA LEU A 252 11.65 -6.90 5.25
C LEU A 252 12.00 -7.69 4.00
N ALA A 253 10.94 -8.07 3.24
CA ALA A 253 11.09 -8.67 1.92
C ALA A 253 9.94 -8.22 1.03
N TRP A 254 10.23 -7.94 -0.23
CA TRP A 254 9.24 -7.51 -1.23
C TRP A 254 8.18 -6.54 -0.65
N VAL A 255 8.63 -5.35 -0.23
CA VAL A 255 7.76 -4.35 0.41
C VAL A 255 6.72 -3.86 -0.60
N THR A 256 5.44 -3.91 -0.22
CA THR A 256 4.31 -3.73 -1.15
C THR A 256 3.35 -2.63 -0.72
N THR A 257 2.39 -2.92 0.16
CA THR A 257 1.40 -1.97 0.66
C THR A 257 2.07 -0.70 1.19
N LEU A 258 1.50 0.45 0.86
CA LEU A 258 1.83 1.73 1.49
C LEU A 258 0.54 2.43 1.87
N GLU A 259 0.37 2.70 3.17
CA GLU A 259 -0.64 3.63 3.67
C GLU A 259 0.03 4.65 4.57
N VAL A 260 -0.27 5.92 4.37
CA VAL A 260 0.15 7.01 5.26
C VAL A 260 -1.06 7.46 6.05
N LEU A 261 -1.03 7.22 7.34
CA LEU A 261 -2.14 7.46 8.25
C LEU A 261 -2.22 8.94 8.64
N PRO A 262 -3.39 9.44 9.09
CA PRO A 262 -3.54 10.84 9.53
C PRO A 262 -2.63 11.24 10.70
N ASN A 263 -2.19 10.27 11.52
CA ASN A 263 -1.19 10.47 12.57
C ASN A 263 0.25 10.49 12.04
N SER A 264 0.43 10.45 10.72
CA SER A 264 1.71 10.37 9.99
C SER A 264 2.45 9.04 10.14
N HIS A 265 1.87 7.99 10.70
CA HIS A 265 2.46 6.67 10.68
C HIS A 265 2.38 6.05 9.27
N TYR A 266 3.28 5.12 8.99
CA TYR A 266 3.32 4.36 7.75
C TYR A 266 2.91 2.92 8.00
N VAL A 267 1.94 2.42 7.23
CA VAL A 267 1.65 0.98 7.14
C VAL A 267 2.31 0.44 5.88
N ILE A 268 3.16 -0.55 6.05
CA ILE A 268 3.92 -1.18 4.97
C ILE A 268 3.63 -2.67 4.88
N GLY A 269 3.48 -3.18 3.66
CA GLY A 269 3.34 -4.60 3.38
C GLY A 269 4.70 -5.30 3.35
N ASN A 270 4.77 -6.49 3.90
CA ASN A 270 5.96 -7.32 3.98
C ASN A 270 5.73 -8.68 3.30
N CYS A 271 5.50 -8.62 1.99
CA CYS A 271 5.20 -9.76 1.14
C CYS A 271 6.44 -10.65 0.96
N HIS A 272 6.27 -11.97 0.98
CA HIS A 272 7.35 -12.96 0.79
C HIS A 272 8.46 -12.99 1.86
N ALA A 273 8.22 -12.40 3.04
CA ALA A 273 9.20 -12.40 4.13
C ALA A 273 9.37 -13.77 4.83
N GLY A 274 8.45 -14.68 4.59
CA GLY A 274 8.43 -16.02 5.19
C GLY A 274 7.79 -16.06 6.58
N PRO A 275 7.62 -17.27 7.13
CA PRO A 275 7.03 -17.45 8.46
C PRO A 275 7.88 -16.77 9.54
N GLY A 276 7.23 -16.29 10.58
CA GLY A 276 7.89 -15.55 11.68
C GLY A 276 8.16 -14.08 11.39
N ASN A 277 7.78 -13.58 10.21
CA ASN A 277 7.75 -12.15 9.90
C ASN A 277 6.31 -11.68 9.72
N PRO A 278 5.98 -10.44 10.15
CA PRO A 278 4.64 -9.89 9.95
C PRO A 278 4.35 -9.64 8.48
N LEU A 279 3.07 -9.74 8.11
CA LEU A 279 2.58 -9.44 6.75
C LEU A 279 2.38 -7.95 6.54
N LEU A 280 1.98 -7.22 7.59
CA LEU A 280 1.88 -5.76 7.60
C LEU A 280 2.56 -5.22 8.86
N ILE A 281 3.08 -4.01 8.74
CA ILE A 281 3.83 -3.34 9.80
C ILE A 281 3.39 -1.87 9.82
N GLU A 282 2.87 -1.39 10.96
CA GLU A 282 2.74 0.04 11.20
C GLU A 282 3.97 0.54 11.96
N LEU A 283 4.56 1.61 11.47
CA LEU A 283 5.69 2.24 12.11
C LEU A 283 5.53 3.76 12.23
N ASP A 284 6.04 4.30 13.32
CA ASP A 284 6.26 5.74 13.48
C ASP A 284 7.53 6.14 12.71
N PRO A 285 7.42 6.93 11.62
CA PRO A 285 8.57 7.29 10.82
C PRO A 285 9.58 8.20 11.56
N ALA A 286 9.15 8.97 12.56
CA ALA A 286 10.02 9.86 13.31
C ALA A 286 11.00 9.10 14.19
N THR A 287 10.58 7.98 14.76
CA THR A 287 11.38 7.14 15.67
C THR A 287 11.80 5.80 15.06
N LYS A 288 11.21 5.41 13.94
CA LYS A 288 11.28 4.08 13.32
C LYS A 288 10.81 2.96 14.24
N LYS A 289 9.98 3.28 15.23
CA LYS A 289 9.41 2.30 16.14
C LYS A 289 8.22 1.61 15.48
N VAL A 290 8.20 0.28 15.54
CA VAL A 290 7.04 -0.52 15.16
C VAL A 290 5.97 -0.34 16.24
N VAL A 291 4.76 0.05 15.84
CA VAL A 291 3.61 0.30 16.73
C VAL A 291 2.59 -0.82 16.64
N TRP A 292 2.48 -1.46 15.48
CA TRP A 292 1.58 -2.58 15.26
C TRP A 292 2.12 -3.50 14.17
N THR A 293 1.75 -4.79 14.27
CA THR A 293 2.02 -5.80 13.25
C THR A 293 0.79 -6.67 13.00
N PHE A 294 0.65 -7.13 11.76
CA PHE A 294 -0.33 -8.12 11.35
C PHE A 294 0.34 -9.46 11.06
N ASP A 295 0.25 -10.37 12.04
CA ASP A 295 0.95 -11.66 12.05
C ASP A 295 -0.01 -12.83 11.80
N LYS A 296 -0.60 -12.91 10.61
CA LYS A 296 -1.55 -13.97 10.24
C LYS A 296 -1.03 -14.83 9.08
N PHE A 297 0.27 -15.16 9.11
CA PHE A 297 0.92 -15.95 8.07
C PHE A 297 0.20 -17.29 7.81
N ASP A 298 -0.19 -18.01 8.85
CA ASP A 298 -0.86 -19.31 8.70
C ASP A 298 -2.22 -19.20 8.00
N THR A 299 -2.87 -18.05 8.11
CA THR A 299 -4.19 -17.78 7.52
C THR A 299 -4.09 -17.25 6.09
N PHE A 300 -3.20 -16.29 5.84
CA PHE A 300 -3.11 -15.54 4.58
C PHE A 300 -1.90 -15.92 3.72
N GLY A 301 -0.99 -16.73 4.24
CA GLY A 301 0.20 -17.21 3.51
C GLY A 301 1.26 -16.12 3.35
N ASN A 302 2.21 -16.40 2.47
CA ASN A 302 3.42 -15.61 2.27
C ASN A 302 3.26 -14.47 1.24
N SER A 303 2.06 -14.33 0.64
CA SER A 303 1.82 -13.36 -0.43
C SER A 303 0.57 -12.55 -0.12
N VAL A 304 0.78 -11.40 0.52
CA VAL A 304 -0.22 -10.36 0.77
C VAL A 304 0.26 -9.09 0.05
N PRO A 305 -0.08 -8.93 -1.24
CA PRO A 305 0.46 -7.82 -2.02
C PRO A 305 -0.18 -6.48 -1.68
N ASN A 306 -1.44 -6.47 -1.25
CA ASN A 306 -2.13 -5.26 -0.83
C ASN A 306 -3.22 -5.54 0.21
N SER A 307 -3.51 -4.51 1.00
CA SER A 307 -4.55 -4.49 2.04
C SER A 307 -5.04 -3.06 2.23
N GLN A 308 -6.07 -2.87 3.04
CA GLN A 308 -6.53 -1.55 3.45
C GLN A 308 -7.03 -1.58 4.89
N LEU A 309 -6.59 -0.63 5.72
CA LEU A 309 -7.15 -0.41 7.04
C LEU A 309 -8.56 0.20 6.92
N LEU A 310 -9.50 -0.26 7.78
CA LEU A 310 -10.92 0.11 7.72
C LEU A 310 -11.40 0.93 8.91
N ASP A 311 -10.59 1.07 9.95
CA ASP A 311 -10.91 1.73 11.22
C ASP A 311 -10.16 3.05 11.43
N VAL A 312 -9.44 3.52 10.42
CA VAL A 312 -8.71 4.78 10.48
C VAL A 312 -9.63 5.94 10.14
N ALA A 313 -9.82 6.86 11.09
CA ALA A 313 -10.57 8.09 10.86
C ALA A 313 -9.71 9.15 10.18
N GLY A 314 -10.21 9.74 9.09
CA GLY A 314 -9.51 10.76 8.30
C GLY A 314 -8.93 10.23 7.00
N ASP A 315 -8.23 11.09 6.28
CA ASP A 315 -7.69 10.77 4.96
C ASP A 315 -6.43 9.92 5.06
N VAL A 316 -6.48 8.74 4.51
CA VAL A 316 -5.33 7.83 4.35
C VAL A 316 -4.78 8.01 2.94
N VAL A 317 -3.49 8.33 2.83
CA VAL A 317 -2.81 8.37 1.53
C VAL A 317 -2.30 6.97 1.20
N ARG A 318 -2.70 6.44 0.05
CA ARG A 318 -2.40 5.06 -0.32
C ARG A 318 -2.24 4.86 -1.83
#